data_3b3c56b4b30e4a7c75fb89b1ea5a86c2
#
_entry.id   3b3c56b4b30e4a7c75fb89b1ea5a86c2
#
_cell.length_a   1.000
_cell.length_b   1.000
_cell.length_c   1.000
_cell.angle_alpha   90.00
_cell.angle_beta   90.00
_cell.angle_gamma   90.00
#
_symmetry.space_group_name_H-M   'P 1'
#
loop_
_entity.id
_entity.type
_entity.pdbx_description
1 polymer ?
#
loop_
_entity_poly.entity_id
_entity_poly.type
_entity_poly.pdbx_seq_one_letter_code
_entity_poly.pdbx_strand_id
1 'polypeptide(L)'
;MKSYFKMIFAAALISFSTSANAIDRHSLAQYAASLKGLKKEQLKAALYDIMKQKTVLVYGGKPKGTWYGFWYSDRDTATNECYNRYSDKKFYFGNKNDGKAIAGMNIEHSFPKSWWGSVENDAWRDLYNLYPSDSKANSEKSNYVMGVVVKAKSQSGAGYDKVGTGYADGQLVKMWEPG
;
A
#
# COMPACT_ATOMS: atom_id res chain seq x y z
N MET A 1 29.97 11.26 -63.55
CA MET A 1 29.19 10.21 -62.86
C MET A 1 29.27 10.49 -61.35
N LYS A 2 28.18 11.00 -60.77
CA LYS A 2 28.11 11.28 -59.33
C LYS A 2 27.31 10.15 -58.70
N SER A 3 27.99 9.31 -57.88
CA SER A 3 27.38 8.24 -57.15
C SER A 3 26.77 8.82 -55.86
N TYR A 4 25.44 8.74 -55.74
CA TYR A 4 24.73 9.09 -54.49
C TYR A 4 24.68 7.88 -53.60
N PHE A 5 25.47 7.93 -52.53
CA PHE A 5 25.42 6.95 -51.42
C PHE A 5 24.17 7.26 -50.62
N LYS A 6 23.13 6.45 -50.72
CA LYS A 6 21.94 6.55 -49.87
C LYS A 6 22.27 5.89 -48.54
N MET A 7 22.53 6.72 -47.53
CA MET A 7 22.54 6.30 -46.13
C MET A 7 21.11 5.98 -45.69
N ILE A 8 20.84 4.71 -45.48
CA ILE A 8 19.62 4.25 -44.82
C ILE A 8 19.87 4.36 -43.31
N PHE A 9 19.32 5.36 -42.69
CA PHE A 9 19.21 5.42 -41.22
C PHE A 9 18.13 4.42 -40.79
N ALA A 10 18.55 3.25 -40.33
CA ALA A 10 17.70 2.34 -39.61
C ALA A 10 17.53 2.93 -38.19
N ALA A 11 16.46 3.67 -37.96
CA ALA A 11 16.05 4.04 -36.63
C ALA A 11 15.59 2.77 -35.87
N ALA A 12 16.47 2.22 -35.07
CA ALA A 12 16.10 1.19 -34.11
C ALA A 12 15.22 1.86 -33.05
N LEU A 13 13.93 1.72 -33.20
CA LEU A 13 12.97 1.99 -32.14
C LEU A 13 13.21 0.95 -31.05
N ILE A 14 14.05 1.30 -30.09
CA ILE A 14 14.12 0.60 -28.82
C ILE A 14 12.82 0.95 -28.09
N SER A 15 11.80 0.14 -28.30
CA SER A 15 10.62 0.15 -27.42
C SER A 15 11.07 -0.35 -26.06
N PHE A 16 11.36 0.58 -25.15
CA PHE A 16 11.35 0.27 -23.73
C PHE A 16 9.92 -0.13 -23.39
N SER A 17 9.64 -1.42 -23.44
CA SER A 17 8.49 -1.98 -22.75
C SER A 17 8.77 -1.82 -21.26
N THR A 18 8.39 -0.69 -20.68
CA THR A 18 8.11 -0.63 -19.26
C THR A 18 6.98 -1.63 -19.05
N SER A 19 7.33 -2.82 -18.59
CA SER A 19 6.36 -3.75 -18.00
C SER A 19 5.89 -3.15 -16.67
N ALA A 20 5.20 -2.01 -16.75
CA ALA A 20 4.17 -1.75 -15.79
C ALA A 20 3.23 -2.94 -15.91
N ASN A 21 3.05 -3.70 -14.84
CA ASN A 21 2.01 -4.72 -14.75
C ASN A 21 0.65 -4.02 -14.81
N ALA A 22 0.33 -3.43 -15.96
CA ALA A 22 -1.00 -2.95 -16.26
C ALA A 22 -1.87 -4.20 -16.25
N ILE A 23 -2.80 -4.27 -15.31
CA ILE A 23 -3.81 -5.33 -15.28
C ILE A 23 -4.42 -5.34 -16.68
N ASP A 24 -4.21 -6.44 -17.41
CA ASP A 24 -4.79 -6.62 -18.73
C ASP A 24 -6.30 -6.47 -18.62
N ARG A 25 -6.89 -5.60 -19.43
CA ARG A 25 -8.35 -5.31 -19.39
C ARG A 25 -9.19 -6.55 -19.62
N HIS A 26 -8.68 -7.50 -20.41
CA HIS A 26 -9.36 -8.78 -20.63
C HIS A 26 -9.38 -9.61 -19.36
N SER A 27 -8.26 -9.73 -18.66
CA SER A 27 -8.14 -10.42 -17.38
C SER A 27 -8.99 -9.76 -16.30
N LEU A 28 -9.06 -8.42 -16.28
CA LEU A 28 -9.93 -7.69 -15.36
C LEU A 28 -11.40 -7.93 -15.66
N ALA A 29 -11.81 -7.90 -16.93
CA ALA A 29 -13.19 -8.17 -17.34
C ALA A 29 -13.62 -9.61 -17.00
N GLN A 30 -12.73 -10.57 -17.18
CA GLN A 30 -12.97 -11.97 -16.82
C GLN A 30 -13.05 -12.13 -15.29
N TYR A 31 -12.14 -11.49 -14.54
CA TYR A 31 -12.14 -11.49 -13.09
C TYR A 31 -13.43 -10.90 -12.50
N ALA A 32 -13.94 -9.83 -13.10
CA ALA A 32 -15.15 -9.14 -12.67
C ALA A 32 -16.45 -9.66 -13.33
N ALA A 33 -16.37 -10.69 -14.17
CA ALA A 33 -17.54 -11.17 -14.94
C ALA A 33 -18.70 -11.59 -14.03
N SER A 34 -18.43 -12.19 -12.87
CA SER A 34 -19.43 -12.59 -11.89
C SER A 34 -20.16 -11.43 -11.22
N LEU A 35 -19.65 -10.19 -11.35
CA LEU A 35 -20.25 -8.98 -10.76
C LEU A 35 -21.27 -8.32 -11.68
N LYS A 36 -21.31 -8.71 -12.96
CA LYS A 36 -22.14 -8.07 -13.98
C LYS A 36 -23.62 -8.18 -13.63
N GLY A 37 -24.30 -7.03 -13.56
CA GLY A 37 -25.72 -6.94 -13.27
C GLY A 37 -26.10 -7.01 -11.80
N LEU A 38 -25.16 -7.34 -10.90
CA LEU A 38 -25.42 -7.37 -9.47
C LEU A 38 -25.52 -5.96 -8.88
N LYS A 39 -26.34 -5.80 -7.83
CA LYS A 39 -26.54 -4.52 -7.14
C LYS A 39 -26.65 -4.73 -5.64
N LYS A 40 -26.41 -3.65 -4.87
CA LYS A 40 -26.60 -3.60 -3.41
C LYS A 40 -25.93 -4.80 -2.70
N GLU A 41 -26.67 -5.51 -1.86
CA GLU A 41 -26.14 -6.60 -1.03
C GLU A 41 -25.62 -7.78 -1.86
N GLN A 42 -26.22 -8.07 -3.01
CA GLN A 42 -25.72 -9.12 -3.92
C GLN A 42 -24.35 -8.74 -4.49
N LEU A 43 -24.18 -7.48 -4.91
CA LEU A 43 -22.88 -6.99 -5.38
C LEU A 43 -21.83 -7.01 -4.26
N LYS A 44 -22.23 -6.58 -3.06
CA LYS A 44 -21.34 -6.59 -1.88
C LYS A 44 -20.88 -8.01 -1.53
N ALA A 45 -21.78 -8.98 -1.51
CA ALA A 45 -21.45 -10.37 -1.23
C ALA A 45 -20.50 -10.95 -2.30
N ALA A 46 -20.79 -10.72 -3.58
CA ALA A 46 -19.95 -11.20 -4.67
C ALA A 46 -18.56 -10.52 -4.68
N LEU A 47 -18.48 -9.23 -4.36
CA LEU A 47 -17.20 -8.54 -4.17
C LEU A 47 -16.39 -9.14 -3.03
N TYR A 48 -17.02 -9.39 -1.89
CA TYR A 48 -16.38 -10.07 -0.76
C TYR A 48 -15.80 -11.42 -1.19
N ASP A 49 -16.56 -12.26 -1.90
CA ASP A 49 -16.11 -13.58 -2.33
C ASP A 49 -14.91 -13.53 -3.30
N ILE A 50 -14.86 -12.52 -4.16
CA ILE A 50 -13.74 -12.31 -5.08
C ILE A 50 -12.50 -11.79 -4.32
N MET A 51 -12.71 -10.84 -3.41
CA MET A 51 -11.64 -10.09 -2.76
C MET A 51 -11.11 -10.76 -1.48
N LYS A 52 -11.88 -11.67 -0.87
CA LYS A 52 -11.43 -12.36 0.34
C LYS A 52 -10.11 -13.08 0.12
N GLN A 53 -9.27 -13.04 1.11
CA GLN A 53 -7.94 -13.65 1.06
C GLN A 53 -8.04 -15.16 0.81
N LYS A 54 -7.26 -15.64 -0.15
CA LYS A 54 -7.11 -17.08 -0.42
C LYS A 54 -6.01 -17.71 0.41
N THR A 55 -5.03 -16.91 0.82
CA THR A 55 -3.92 -17.32 1.69
C THR A 55 -3.77 -16.28 2.79
N VAL A 56 -3.97 -16.72 4.03
CA VAL A 56 -3.82 -15.87 5.21
C VAL A 56 -2.42 -16.07 5.78
N LEU A 57 -1.64 -15.00 5.85
CA LEU A 57 -0.33 -15.01 6.49
C LEU A 57 -0.46 -14.88 8.01
N VAL A 58 0.50 -15.43 8.74
CA VAL A 58 0.58 -15.21 10.19
C VAL A 58 0.96 -13.76 10.46
N TYR A 59 0.26 -13.10 11.39
CA TYR A 59 0.59 -11.74 11.76
C TYR A 59 1.97 -11.64 12.42
N GLY A 60 2.78 -10.67 11.98
CA GLY A 60 4.08 -10.36 12.56
C GLY A 60 5.29 -10.82 11.79
N GLY A 61 6.45 -10.83 12.48
CA GLY A 61 7.76 -11.16 11.93
C GLY A 61 8.13 -12.64 12.05
N LYS A 62 7.29 -13.53 11.55
CA LYS A 62 7.52 -14.99 11.54
C LYS A 62 7.78 -15.47 10.12
N PRO A 63 8.43 -16.62 9.92
CA PRO A 63 8.46 -17.27 8.60
C PRO A 63 7.05 -17.35 8.03
N LYS A 64 6.86 -16.89 6.80
CA LYS A 64 5.54 -16.73 6.14
C LYS A 64 4.54 -15.85 6.91
N GLY A 65 5.04 -14.88 7.69
CA GLY A 65 4.24 -13.86 8.35
C GLY A 65 4.03 -12.61 7.49
N THR A 66 3.46 -11.56 8.09
CA THR A 66 3.19 -10.28 7.40
C THR A 66 4.45 -9.70 6.76
N TRP A 67 5.59 -9.70 7.47
CA TRP A 67 6.86 -9.20 6.94
C TRP A 67 7.41 -10.03 5.78
N TYR A 68 7.09 -11.32 5.75
CA TYR A 68 7.36 -12.16 4.58
C TYR A 68 6.53 -11.71 3.37
N GLY A 69 5.27 -11.32 3.59
CA GLY A 69 4.40 -10.75 2.55
C GLY A 69 4.93 -9.41 2.03
N PHE A 70 5.28 -8.49 2.92
CA PHE A 70 5.83 -7.17 2.57
C PHE A 70 7.09 -7.22 1.69
N TRP A 71 7.89 -8.26 1.84
CA TRP A 71 9.01 -8.49 0.93
C TRP A 71 8.60 -8.55 -0.54
N TYR A 72 7.40 -9.05 -0.83
CA TYR A 72 6.90 -9.15 -2.21
C TYR A 72 6.07 -7.94 -2.64
N SER A 73 5.32 -7.34 -1.72
CA SER A 73 4.39 -6.24 -2.04
C SER A 73 5.00 -4.85 -1.86
N ASP A 74 5.92 -4.67 -0.90
CA ASP A 74 6.36 -3.35 -0.44
C ASP A 74 7.89 -3.17 -0.50
N ARG A 75 8.56 -3.86 -1.41
CA ARG A 75 10.01 -3.76 -1.62
C ARG A 75 10.35 -3.32 -3.04
N ASP A 76 11.21 -2.33 -3.14
CA ASP A 76 11.96 -2.07 -4.37
C ASP A 76 12.96 -3.21 -4.62
N THR A 77 12.83 -3.90 -5.74
CA THR A 77 13.66 -5.08 -6.04
C THR A 77 15.10 -4.76 -6.42
N ALA A 78 15.38 -3.52 -6.84
CA ALA A 78 16.73 -3.10 -7.22
C ALA A 78 17.56 -2.65 -6.01
N THR A 79 16.91 -2.00 -5.05
CA THR A 79 17.58 -1.35 -3.90
C THR A 79 17.34 -2.06 -2.57
N ASN A 80 16.37 -2.97 -2.50
CA ASN A 80 15.81 -3.53 -1.27
C ASN A 80 15.15 -2.50 -0.34
N GLU A 81 14.88 -1.28 -0.82
CA GLU A 81 14.16 -0.28 -0.05
C GLU A 81 12.75 -0.79 0.28
N CYS A 82 12.35 -0.63 1.53
CA CYS A 82 10.99 -0.91 1.98
C CYS A 82 10.13 0.34 1.79
N TYR A 83 9.03 0.22 1.04
CA TYR A 83 8.09 1.32 0.87
C TYR A 83 7.40 1.62 2.20
N ASN A 84 7.83 2.71 2.81
CA ASN A 84 7.35 3.17 4.10
C ASN A 84 6.07 4.00 3.94
N ARG A 85 5.01 3.66 4.69
CA ARG A 85 3.68 4.24 4.46
C ARG A 85 3.55 5.71 4.84
N TYR A 86 4.21 6.16 5.91
CA TYR A 86 3.87 7.43 6.56
C TYR A 86 5.05 8.38 6.76
N SER A 87 6.22 8.06 6.27
CA SER A 87 7.37 8.97 6.30
C SER A 87 8.28 8.73 5.10
N ASP A 88 9.12 9.69 4.77
CA ASP A 88 10.14 9.58 3.73
C ASP A 88 11.43 8.92 4.24
N LYS A 89 11.45 8.52 5.50
CA LYS A 89 12.59 7.82 6.09
C LYS A 89 12.85 6.50 5.40
N LYS A 90 14.08 6.29 4.99
CA LYS A 90 14.50 5.10 4.27
C LYS A 90 14.72 3.92 5.20
N PHE A 91 14.13 2.79 4.85
CA PHE A 91 14.31 1.50 5.49
C PHE A 91 14.60 0.45 4.42
N TYR A 92 15.30 -0.59 4.78
CA TYR A 92 15.72 -1.60 3.82
C TYR A 92 15.49 -3.00 4.36
N PHE A 93 15.00 -3.88 3.50
CA PHE A 93 15.00 -5.31 3.75
C PHE A 93 16.43 -5.85 3.71
N GLY A 94 16.65 -6.98 4.37
CA GLY A 94 17.88 -7.75 4.23
C GLY A 94 18.04 -8.36 2.83
N ASN A 95 19.12 -9.10 2.62
CA ASN A 95 19.41 -9.70 1.31
C ASN A 95 18.56 -10.93 0.97
N LYS A 96 17.76 -11.41 1.90
CA LYS A 96 16.87 -12.57 1.73
C LYS A 96 15.57 -12.37 2.48
N ASN A 97 14.52 -13.01 1.99
CA ASN A 97 13.24 -13.03 2.67
C ASN A 97 13.25 -14.04 3.82
N ASP A 98 13.55 -13.57 5.02
CA ASP A 98 13.51 -14.37 6.25
C ASP A 98 12.28 -14.05 7.13
N GLY A 99 11.39 -13.17 6.65
CA GLY A 99 10.17 -12.77 7.34
C GLY A 99 10.41 -11.90 8.57
N LYS A 100 11.61 -11.42 8.80
CA LYS A 100 11.91 -10.55 9.95
C LYS A 100 11.41 -9.15 9.76
N ALA A 101 10.96 -8.54 10.86
CA ALA A 101 10.63 -7.13 10.92
C ALA A 101 11.90 -6.28 10.71
N ILE A 102 11.72 -5.14 10.03
CA ILE A 102 12.77 -4.14 9.89
C ILE A 102 12.83 -3.31 11.17
N ALA A 103 14.03 -3.12 11.72
CA ALA A 103 14.23 -2.30 12.91
C ALA A 103 13.73 -0.87 12.72
N GLY A 104 12.98 -0.34 13.67
CA GLY A 104 12.38 1.00 13.62
C GLY A 104 11.08 1.07 12.81
N MET A 105 10.62 -0.05 12.27
CA MET A 105 9.32 -0.16 11.61
C MET A 105 8.36 -1.05 12.38
N ASN A 106 7.07 -0.87 12.13
CA ASN A 106 6.03 -1.80 12.57
C ASN A 106 4.98 -2.02 11.47
N ILE A 107 4.00 -2.86 11.76
CA ILE A 107 2.90 -3.15 10.86
C ILE A 107 1.78 -2.16 11.15
N GLU A 108 1.42 -1.39 10.15
CA GLU A 108 0.31 -0.46 10.19
C GLU A 108 -0.98 -1.12 9.72
N HIS A 109 -2.07 -0.92 10.46
CA HIS A 109 -3.42 -1.15 9.99
C HIS A 109 -4.01 0.16 9.46
N SER A 110 -4.02 0.39 8.15
CA SER A 110 -4.49 1.66 7.58
C SER A 110 -5.95 1.95 7.91
N PHE A 111 -6.79 0.92 7.95
CA PHE A 111 -8.08 0.95 8.64
C PHE A 111 -7.84 0.46 10.07
N PRO A 112 -7.92 1.35 11.08
CA PRO A 112 -7.49 1.04 12.44
C PRO A 112 -8.24 -0.13 13.07
N LYS A 113 -7.53 -1.09 13.63
CA LYS A 113 -8.13 -2.27 14.25
C LYS A 113 -9.13 -1.97 15.36
N SER A 114 -8.95 -0.87 16.07
CA SER A 114 -9.90 -0.42 17.09
C SER A 114 -11.28 -0.09 16.55
N TRP A 115 -11.41 0.23 15.25
CA TRP A 115 -12.69 0.56 14.63
C TRP A 115 -13.59 -0.64 14.41
N TRP A 116 -13.05 -1.86 14.45
CA TRP A 116 -13.85 -3.10 14.46
C TRP A 116 -13.72 -3.90 15.76
N GLY A 117 -13.30 -3.26 16.86
CA GLY A 117 -13.21 -3.89 18.18
C GLY A 117 -11.92 -4.70 18.42
N SER A 118 -10.91 -4.55 17.57
CA SER A 118 -9.59 -5.22 17.67
C SER A 118 -9.67 -6.76 17.66
N VAL A 119 -10.74 -7.32 17.11
CA VAL A 119 -10.88 -8.78 16.95
C VAL A 119 -9.93 -9.26 15.87
N GLU A 120 -9.25 -10.36 16.11
CA GLU A 120 -8.35 -11.01 15.12
C GLU A 120 -9.16 -11.76 14.05
N ASN A 121 -9.84 -11.00 13.21
CA ASN A 121 -10.56 -11.47 12.02
C ASN A 121 -9.67 -11.43 10.77
N ASP A 122 -10.26 -11.64 9.60
CA ASP A 122 -9.50 -11.61 8.33
C ASP A 122 -8.83 -10.25 8.09
N ALA A 123 -9.47 -9.12 8.45
CA ALA A 123 -8.91 -7.79 8.29
C ALA A 123 -7.66 -7.55 9.14
N TRP A 124 -7.50 -8.29 10.26
CA TRP A 124 -6.30 -8.22 11.10
C TRP A 124 -5.03 -8.65 10.36
N ARG A 125 -5.14 -9.54 9.38
CA ARG A 125 -4.03 -10.16 8.65
C ARG A 125 -4.05 -9.87 7.15
N ASP A 126 -4.95 -8.99 6.73
CA ASP A 126 -5.13 -8.64 5.33
C ASP A 126 -4.04 -7.69 4.84
N LEU A 127 -3.21 -8.15 3.90
CA LEU A 127 -2.17 -7.31 3.28
C LEU A 127 -2.72 -6.11 2.52
N TYR A 128 -4.00 -6.08 2.14
CA TYR A 128 -4.63 -4.88 1.60
C TYR A 128 -4.91 -3.81 2.67
N ASN A 129 -4.92 -4.21 3.95
CA ASN A 129 -5.07 -3.31 5.10
C ASN A 129 -3.75 -3.07 5.83
N LEU A 130 -2.74 -3.90 5.60
CA LEU A 130 -1.47 -3.87 6.32
C LEU A 130 -0.36 -3.26 5.47
N TYR A 131 0.44 -2.41 6.09
CA TYR A 131 1.58 -1.74 5.45
C TYR A 131 2.78 -1.68 6.39
N PRO A 132 4.00 -1.75 5.86
CA PRO A 132 5.18 -1.40 6.65
C PRO A 132 5.18 0.11 6.91
N SER A 133 5.44 0.52 8.12
CA SER A 133 5.45 1.93 8.50
C SER A 133 6.55 2.25 9.50
N ASP A 134 7.13 3.44 9.40
CA ASP A 134 7.92 4.03 10.47
C ASP A 134 7.13 3.95 11.77
N SER A 135 7.72 3.33 12.80
CA SER A 135 7.03 3.08 14.07
C SER A 135 6.61 4.36 14.78
N LYS A 136 7.38 5.46 14.60
CA LYS A 136 7.06 6.76 15.18
C LYS A 136 5.86 7.38 14.47
N ALA A 137 5.88 7.46 13.14
CA ALA A 137 4.78 8.01 12.35
C ALA A 137 3.48 7.23 12.58
N ASN A 138 3.57 5.90 12.64
CA ASN A 138 2.43 5.05 12.95
C ASN A 138 1.86 5.31 14.36
N SER A 139 2.72 5.50 15.35
CA SER A 139 2.29 5.85 16.71
C SER A 139 1.61 7.22 16.75
N GLU A 140 2.12 8.20 16.01
CA GLU A 140 1.53 9.54 15.92
C GLU A 140 0.17 9.50 15.21
N LYS A 141 0.03 8.72 14.14
CA LYS A 141 -1.26 8.49 13.47
C LYS A 141 -2.28 7.87 14.41
N SER A 142 -1.87 6.92 15.26
CA SER A 142 -2.79 6.24 16.17
C SER A 142 -4.00 5.66 15.40
N ASN A 143 -5.22 5.84 15.92
CA ASN A 143 -6.47 5.48 15.26
C ASN A 143 -7.26 6.71 14.77
N TYR A 144 -6.58 7.84 14.56
CA TYR A 144 -7.24 9.06 14.09
C TYR A 144 -7.72 8.93 12.66
N VAL A 145 -8.78 9.66 12.34
CA VAL A 145 -9.26 9.83 10.98
C VAL A 145 -8.18 10.57 10.18
N MET A 146 -7.94 10.11 8.96
CA MET A 146 -7.05 10.81 8.03
C MET A 146 -7.81 11.97 7.36
N GLY A 147 -7.17 13.14 7.28
CA GLY A 147 -7.75 14.30 6.64
C GLY A 147 -6.93 15.55 6.87
N VAL A 148 -7.46 16.68 6.43
CA VAL A 148 -6.78 17.97 6.56
C VAL A 148 -6.91 18.50 7.99
N VAL A 149 -5.77 18.74 8.62
CA VAL A 149 -5.69 19.31 9.98
C VAL A 149 -5.77 20.83 9.90
N VAL A 150 -6.89 21.41 10.35
CA VAL A 150 -7.08 22.86 10.36
C VAL A 150 -6.49 23.54 11.60
N LYS A 151 -6.34 22.79 12.70
CA LYS A 151 -5.70 23.26 13.93
C LYS A 151 -4.74 22.18 14.43
N ALA A 152 -3.48 22.35 14.12
CA ALA A 152 -2.43 21.42 14.54
C ALA A 152 -2.18 21.50 16.05
N LYS A 153 -2.07 20.33 16.69
CA LYS A 153 -1.59 20.17 18.06
C LYS A 153 -0.10 19.87 18.07
N SER A 154 0.32 19.02 17.15
CA SER A 154 1.72 18.64 16.97
C SER A 154 1.99 18.40 15.48
N GLN A 155 3.25 18.53 15.12
CA GLN A 155 3.78 18.19 13.83
C GLN A 155 4.91 17.19 14.05
N SER A 156 5.05 16.19 13.18
CA SER A 156 6.09 15.18 13.35
C SER A 156 7.49 15.76 13.26
N GLY A 157 8.47 14.99 13.73
CA GLY A 157 9.87 15.36 13.63
C GLY A 157 10.39 15.46 12.18
N ALA A 158 9.67 14.86 11.22
CA ALA A 158 9.94 15.01 9.79
C ALA A 158 9.34 16.30 9.21
N GLY A 159 8.45 16.97 9.95
CA GLY A 159 7.95 18.30 9.62
C GLY A 159 6.74 18.34 8.69
N TYR A 160 6.20 17.22 8.24
CA TYR A 160 5.13 17.21 7.26
C TYR A 160 3.83 16.55 7.73
N ASP A 161 3.86 15.52 8.58
CA ASP A 161 2.63 14.99 9.14
C ASP A 161 2.18 15.79 10.38
N LYS A 162 0.88 15.96 10.53
CA LYS A 162 0.29 16.75 11.59
C LYS A 162 -0.75 15.95 12.36
N VAL A 163 -0.78 16.16 13.67
CA VAL A 163 -1.87 15.70 14.55
C VAL A 163 -2.62 16.91 15.06
N GLY A 164 -3.93 16.89 14.97
CA GLY A 164 -4.73 18.02 15.40
C GLY A 164 -6.22 17.76 15.28
N THR A 165 -6.95 18.79 14.89
CA THR A 165 -8.38 18.71 14.60
C THR A 165 -8.67 19.19 13.19
N GLY A 166 -9.66 18.59 12.55
CA GLY A 166 -10.17 18.93 11.25
C GLY A 166 -11.65 18.56 11.15
N TYR A 167 -12.28 18.84 10.04
CA TYR A 167 -13.71 18.60 9.84
C TYR A 167 -13.96 17.27 9.13
N ALA A 168 -14.84 16.44 9.72
CA ALA A 168 -15.45 15.28 9.08
C ALA A 168 -16.97 15.40 9.27
N ASP A 169 -17.71 15.34 8.17
CA ASP A 169 -19.18 15.50 8.15
C ASP A 169 -19.67 16.76 8.91
N GLY A 170 -18.92 17.86 8.79
CA GLY A 170 -19.22 19.13 9.44
C GLY A 170 -18.87 19.20 10.93
N GLN A 171 -18.37 18.10 11.52
CA GLN A 171 -17.97 18.04 12.92
C GLN A 171 -16.46 18.17 13.08
N LEU A 172 -16.02 18.87 14.12
CA LEU A 172 -14.60 18.98 14.46
C LEU A 172 -14.15 17.72 15.20
N VAL A 173 -13.29 16.93 14.59
CA VAL A 173 -12.79 15.67 15.13
C VAL A 173 -11.26 15.66 15.19
N LYS A 174 -10.69 14.77 15.98
CA LYS A 174 -9.25 14.52 15.95
C LYS A 174 -8.88 13.90 14.60
N MET A 175 -7.82 14.43 14.00
CA MET A 175 -7.31 14.00 12.71
C MET A 175 -5.81 13.85 12.71
N TRP A 176 -5.36 13.04 11.79
CA TRP A 176 -3.99 12.96 11.36
C TRP A 176 -3.91 13.28 9.85
N GLU A 177 -3.04 14.23 9.51
CA GLU A 177 -2.75 14.61 8.12
C GLU A 177 -1.40 14.00 7.75
N PRO A 178 -1.36 13.05 6.78
CA PRO A 178 -0.10 12.54 6.26
C PRO A 178 0.69 13.64 5.54
N GLY A 179 1.99 13.50 5.53
CA GLY A 179 2.90 14.38 4.81
C GLY A 179 2.93 14.12 3.31
#